data_ab850ad9b92b08225aed7bae66120842
#
_entry.id   ab850ad9b92b08225aed7bae66120842
#
_cell.length_a   1.000
_cell.length_b   1.000
_cell.length_c   1.000
_cell.angle_alpha   90.00
_cell.angle_beta   90.00
_cell.angle_gamma   90.00
#
_symmetry.space_group_name_H-M   'P 1'
#
loop_
_entity.id
_entity.type
_entity.pdbx_description
1 polymer ?
#
loop_
_entity_poly.entity_id
_entity_poly.type
_entity_poly.pdbx_seq_one_letter_code
_entity_poly.pdbx_strand_id
1 'polypeptide(L)'
;MLRLLSSDLILDEPDDFDQADLPALSRLMHLAGLFGTRVLLSSATLTPDLVTGLFEAYMEGRKLFNQSQNKPVPKVVCAWFDEQPKAMLSKQCMDVKEFQSTHEKFCEQRATYLSRQPVRRKADILAFKSQYTKDKAPQFYSKLAQTLIDAAVDLHDKHHETVLHNKKSNTSVLASIGLIRIANITNINSIAMQLFNANGVSIPEDTIIHVACYHAKQLLLLRNS
;
A
#
# COMPACT_ATOMS: atom_id res chain seq x y z
N MET A 1 -22.53 13.63 7.60
CA MET A 1 -22.67 13.70 9.06
C MET A 1 -23.58 12.60 9.62
N LEU A 2 -24.81 12.42 9.16
CA LEU A 2 -25.74 11.40 9.71
C LEU A 2 -25.19 9.96 9.72
N ARG A 3 -24.32 9.60 8.78
CA ARG A 3 -23.71 8.26 8.74
C ARG A 3 -22.76 7.99 9.90
N LEU A 4 -22.07 8.98 10.44
CA LEU A 4 -21.16 8.82 11.58
C LEU A 4 -21.89 8.53 12.90
N LEU A 5 -23.17 8.84 13.00
CA LEU A 5 -23.97 8.57 14.19
C LEU A 5 -24.25 7.08 14.42
N SER A 6 -24.20 6.26 13.37
CA SER A 6 -24.63 4.86 13.42
C SER A 6 -23.59 3.88 12.84
N SER A 7 -22.38 4.34 12.51
CA SER A 7 -21.33 3.53 11.91
C SER A 7 -19.95 3.85 12.50
N ASP A 8 -19.03 2.94 12.36
CA ASP A 8 -17.62 3.17 12.67
C ASP A 8 -16.95 3.95 11.53
N LEU A 9 -15.89 4.69 11.84
CA LEU A 9 -15.04 5.38 10.88
C LEU A 9 -13.79 4.54 10.62
N ILE A 10 -13.57 4.17 9.37
CA ILE A 10 -12.35 3.48 8.94
C ILE A 10 -11.60 4.43 8.02
N LEU A 11 -10.36 4.75 8.34
CA LEU A 11 -9.41 5.51 7.52
C LEU A 11 -8.30 4.56 7.10
N ASP A 12 -8.27 4.26 5.82
CA ASP A 12 -7.24 3.45 5.18
C ASP A 12 -6.21 4.36 4.55
N GLU A 13 -4.92 4.10 4.83
CA GLU A 13 -3.76 4.90 4.40
C GLU A 13 -3.91 6.42 4.70
N PRO A 14 -4.19 6.82 5.96
CA PRO A 14 -4.38 8.24 6.28
C PRO A 14 -3.09 9.08 6.15
N ASP A 15 -1.95 8.47 6.01
CA ASP A 15 -0.65 9.08 5.72
C ASP A 15 -0.43 9.41 4.23
N ASP A 16 -1.27 8.93 3.33
CA ASP A 16 -1.28 9.32 1.91
C ASP A 16 -1.93 10.70 1.68
N PHE A 17 -2.63 11.27 2.68
CA PHE A 17 -3.17 12.61 2.58
C PHE A 17 -2.07 13.66 2.64
N ASP A 18 -2.15 14.67 1.79
CA ASP A 18 -1.20 15.77 1.81
C ASP A 18 -1.49 16.77 2.95
N GLN A 19 -0.59 17.73 3.13
CA GLN A 19 -0.71 18.73 4.18
C GLN A 19 -1.97 19.61 4.04
N ALA A 20 -2.50 19.78 2.81
CA ALA A 20 -3.70 20.55 2.56
C ALA A 20 -4.97 19.82 3.04
N ASP A 21 -4.93 18.49 3.08
CA ASP A 21 -6.05 17.62 3.49
C ASP A 21 -6.14 17.45 5.02
N LEU A 22 -5.02 17.67 5.76
CA LEU A 22 -4.97 17.46 7.21
C LEU A 22 -6.05 18.22 8.00
N PRO A 23 -6.43 19.47 7.68
CA PRO A 23 -7.53 20.15 8.37
C PRO A 23 -8.87 19.44 8.22
N ALA A 24 -9.16 18.89 7.04
CA ALA A 24 -10.39 18.16 6.78
C ALA A 24 -10.40 16.81 7.53
N LEU A 25 -9.25 16.13 7.56
CA LEU A 25 -9.06 14.87 8.27
C LEU A 25 -9.20 15.07 9.79
N SER A 26 -8.55 16.10 10.36
CA SER A 26 -8.67 16.46 11.78
C SER A 26 -10.11 16.79 12.16
N ARG A 27 -10.83 17.54 11.30
CA ARG A 27 -12.25 17.84 11.50
C ARG A 27 -13.12 16.58 11.49
N LEU A 28 -12.82 15.63 10.61
CA LEU A 28 -13.52 14.34 10.56
C LEU A 28 -13.31 13.54 11.85
N MET A 29 -12.08 13.50 12.35
CA MET A 29 -11.73 12.87 13.63
C MET A 29 -12.44 13.53 14.83
N HIS A 30 -12.47 14.87 14.85
CA HIS A 30 -13.21 15.61 15.88
C HIS A 30 -14.70 15.27 15.87
N LEU A 31 -15.34 15.20 14.67
CA LEU A 31 -16.74 14.82 14.53
C LEU A 31 -16.96 13.35 14.96
N ALA A 32 -16.05 12.44 14.64
CA ALA A 32 -16.14 11.06 15.10
C ALA A 32 -16.12 11.00 16.65
N GLY A 33 -15.24 11.76 17.28
CA GLY A 33 -15.21 11.92 18.74
C GLY A 33 -16.51 12.50 19.30
N LEU A 34 -17.02 13.57 18.69
CA LEU A 34 -18.25 14.27 19.08
C LEU A 34 -19.49 13.35 19.00
N PHE A 35 -19.55 12.44 18.04
CA PHE A 35 -20.65 11.47 17.91
C PHE A 35 -20.43 10.17 18.68
N GLY A 36 -19.29 10.01 19.33
CA GLY A 36 -18.97 8.78 20.06
C GLY A 36 -18.64 7.59 19.16
N THR A 37 -18.35 7.84 17.90
CA THR A 37 -18.00 6.86 16.86
C THR A 37 -16.63 6.21 17.16
N ARG A 38 -16.51 4.91 16.91
CA ARG A 38 -15.21 4.23 16.95
C ARG A 38 -14.43 4.54 15.68
N VAL A 39 -13.11 4.62 15.80
CA VAL A 39 -12.23 4.91 14.67
C VAL A 39 -11.20 3.80 14.53
N LEU A 40 -10.98 3.34 13.32
CA LEU A 40 -9.89 2.46 12.92
C LEU A 40 -9.00 3.21 11.93
N LEU A 41 -7.71 3.27 12.22
CA LEU A 41 -6.67 3.74 11.30
C LEU A 41 -5.90 2.52 10.80
N SER A 42 -5.76 2.39 9.50
CA SER A 42 -5.04 1.28 8.83
C SER A 42 -4.00 1.85 7.88
N SER A 43 -2.72 1.59 8.12
CA SER A 43 -1.63 1.93 7.22
C SER A 43 -0.36 1.17 7.59
N ALA A 44 0.56 1.06 6.63
CA ALA A 44 1.89 0.51 6.84
C ALA A 44 2.83 1.49 7.58
N THR A 45 2.59 2.81 7.49
CA THR A 45 3.53 3.89 7.82
C THR A 45 2.93 5.00 8.69
N LEU A 46 2.07 4.65 9.65
CA LEU A 46 1.49 5.63 10.58
C LEU A 46 2.57 6.32 11.43
N THR A 47 2.89 7.55 11.10
CA THR A 47 3.88 8.32 11.86
C THR A 47 3.33 8.78 13.21
N PRO A 48 4.15 8.82 14.28
CA PRO A 48 3.70 9.22 15.62
C PRO A 48 3.04 10.59 15.65
N ASP A 49 3.56 11.57 14.92
CA ASP A 49 3.03 12.94 14.90
C ASP A 49 1.63 13.00 14.29
N LEU A 50 1.44 12.34 13.13
CA LEU A 50 0.14 12.29 12.46
C LEU A 50 -0.93 11.64 13.36
N VAL A 51 -0.63 10.47 13.90
CA VAL A 51 -1.59 9.72 14.73
C VAL A 51 -1.88 10.44 16.03
N THR A 52 -0.89 11.09 16.62
CA THR A 52 -1.07 11.92 17.84
C THR A 52 -1.99 13.10 17.55
N GLY A 53 -1.80 13.82 16.44
CA GLY A 53 -2.68 14.93 16.07
C GLY A 53 -4.13 14.47 15.77
N LEU A 54 -4.29 13.33 15.11
CA LEU A 54 -5.62 12.73 14.88
C LEU A 54 -6.29 12.31 16.20
N PHE A 55 -5.54 11.71 17.11
CA PHE A 55 -6.04 11.35 18.44
C PHE A 55 -6.44 12.58 19.25
N GLU A 56 -5.66 13.66 19.22
CA GLU A 56 -5.97 14.92 19.88
C GLU A 56 -7.30 15.48 19.38
N ALA A 57 -7.48 15.56 18.06
CA ALA A 57 -8.74 16.02 17.46
C ALA A 57 -9.93 15.14 17.89
N TYR A 58 -9.76 13.82 17.94
CA TYR A 58 -10.78 12.89 18.42
C TYR A 58 -11.10 13.14 19.90
N MET A 59 -10.09 13.30 20.76
CA MET A 59 -10.27 13.54 22.20
C MET A 59 -11.05 14.81 22.48
N GLU A 60 -10.81 15.89 21.75
CA GLU A 60 -11.57 17.14 21.90
C GLU A 60 -13.06 16.91 21.58
N GLY A 61 -13.36 16.18 20.50
CA GLY A 61 -14.75 15.79 20.20
C GLY A 61 -15.36 14.92 21.29
N ARG A 62 -14.60 13.94 21.84
CA ARG A 62 -15.07 13.08 22.93
C ARG A 62 -15.35 13.83 24.23
N LYS A 63 -14.59 14.87 24.54
CA LYS A 63 -14.87 15.75 25.69
C LYS A 63 -16.26 16.38 25.55
N LEU A 64 -16.58 16.95 24.38
CA LEU A 64 -17.89 17.55 24.12
C LEU A 64 -19.01 16.49 24.19
N PHE A 65 -18.81 15.31 23.64
CA PHE A 65 -19.76 14.21 23.74
C PHE A 65 -20.03 13.84 25.20
N ASN A 66 -19.00 13.68 26.02
CA ASN A 66 -19.15 13.33 27.42
C ASN A 66 -19.85 14.43 28.22
N GLN A 67 -19.51 15.70 27.94
CA GLN A 67 -20.17 16.86 28.55
C GLN A 67 -21.68 16.89 28.24
N SER A 68 -22.08 16.65 26.97
CA SER A 68 -23.47 16.60 26.57
C SER A 68 -24.28 15.47 27.23
N GLN A 69 -23.59 14.43 27.71
CA GLN A 69 -24.17 13.27 28.36
C GLN A 69 -23.99 13.30 29.89
N ASN A 70 -23.51 14.39 30.46
CA ASN A 70 -23.14 14.49 31.90
C ASN A 70 -22.21 13.37 32.37
N LYS A 71 -21.29 12.91 31.49
CA LYS A 71 -20.29 11.90 31.79
C LYS A 71 -18.97 12.53 32.21
N PRO A 72 -18.13 11.81 32.98
CA PRO A 72 -16.79 12.30 33.37
C PRO A 72 -15.88 12.51 32.16
N VAL A 73 -14.69 13.07 32.41
CA VAL A 73 -13.64 13.23 31.39
C VAL A 73 -13.44 11.91 30.64
N PRO A 74 -13.36 11.93 29.30
CA PRO A 74 -13.30 10.71 28.50
C PRO A 74 -12.02 9.93 28.77
N LYS A 75 -12.19 8.62 28.86
CA LYS A 75 -11.10 7.65 28.79
C LYS A 75 -11.30 6.85 27.51
N VAL A 76 -10.37 6.99 26.58
CA VAL A 76 -10.48 6.31 25.28
C VAL A 76 -9.69 5.02 25.33
N VAL A 77 -10.34 3.90 25.05
CA VAL A 77 -9.67 2.62 24.89
C VAL A 77 -9.06 2.62 23.48
N CYS A 78 -7.73 2.55 23.43
CA CYS A 78 -6.97 2.45 22.20
C CYS A 78 -6.39 1.03 22.08
N ALA A 79 -6.33 0.52 20.86
CA ALA A 79 -5.72 -0.76 20.56
C ALA A 79 -4.78 -0.62 19.38
N TRP A 80 -3.63 -1.24 19.47
CA TRP A 80 -2.60 -1.29 18.43
C TRP A 80 -2.40 -2.72 17.98
N PHE A 81 -2.30 -2.91 16.68
CA PHE A 81 -2.10 -4.20 16.04
C PHE A 81 -1.00 -4.05 14.99
N ASP A 82 -0.20 -5.07 14.81
CA ASP A 82 0.78 -5.17 13.74
C ASP A 82 0.79 -6.59 13.14
N GLU A 83 1.75 -6.87 12.27
CA GLU A 83 1.93 -8.16 11.61
C GLU A 83 2.38 -9.29 12.53
N GLN A 84 2.72 -9.01 13.79
CA GLN A 84 3.15 -10.04 14.73
C GLN A 84 1.93 -10.79 15.28
N PRO A 85 1.91 -12.14 15.27
CA PRO A 85 0.72 -12.93 15.63
C PRO A 85 0.17 -12.73 17.06
N LYS A 86 0.92 -12.07 17.94
CA LYS A 86 0.55 -11.82 19.35
C LYS A 86 0.73 -10.37 19.76
N ALA A 87 1.08 -9.48 18.87
CA ALA A 87 1.31 -8.08 19.18
C ALA A 87 -0.02 -7.31 19.14
N MET A 88 -0.84 -7.54 20.15
CA MET A 88 -1.98 -6.68 20.44
C MET A 88 -1.70 -5.94 21.74
N LEU A 89 -1.62 -4.63 21.67
CA LEU A 89 -1.57 -3.76 22.81
C LEU A 89 -2.92 -3.05 22.94
N SER A 90 -3.57 -3.15 24.10
CA SER A 90 -4.77 -2.38 24.40
C SER A 90 -4.54 -1.57 25.66
N LYS A 91 -4.81 -0.28 25.61
CA LYS A 91 -4.65 0.63 26.74
C LYS A 91 -5.73 1.69 26.76
N GLN A 92 -6.16 2.05 27.96
CA GLN A 92 -7.03 3.17 28.20
C GLN A 92 -6.20 4.44 28.33
N CYS A 93 -6.36 5.37 27.37
CA CYS A 93 -5.64 6.66 27.35
C CYS A 93 -6.54 7.76 27.89
N MET A 94 -6.01 8.54 28.83
CA MET A 94 -6.73 9.65 29.47
C MET A 94 -6.37 10.99 28.84
N ASP A 95 -5.20 11.08 28.22
CA ASP A 95 -4.72 12.28 27.54
C ASP A 95 -3.82 11.95 26.34
N VAL A 96 -3.45 13.00 25.61
CA VAL A 96 -2.63 12.90 24.39
C VAL A 96 -1.22 12.40 24.68
N LYS A 97 -0.64 12.79 25.82
CA LYS A 97 0.73 12.39 26.20
C LYS A 97 0.81 10.89 26.49
N GLU A 98 -0.19 10.38 27.17
CA GLU A 98 -0.27 8.94 27.46
C GLU A 98 -0.45 8.12 26.18
N PHE A 99 -1.29 8.59 25.25
CA PHE A 99 -1.44 8.00 23.94
C PHE A 99 -0.13 8.01 23.15
N GLN A 100 0.49 9.19 23.00
CA GLN A 100 1.74 9.37 22.27
C GLN A 100 2.85 8.45 22.80
N SER A 101 3.10 8.49 24.11
CA SER A 101 4.12 7.64 24.74
C SER A 101 3.85 6.14 24.51
N THR A 102 2.59 5.73 24.47
CA THR A 102 2.22 4.35 24.23
C THR A 102 2.42 3.96 22.77
N HIS A 103 2.05 4.85 21.84
CA HIS A 103 2.23 4.63 20.42
C HIS A 103 3.72 4.59 20.03
N GLU A 104 4.54 5.51 20.55
CA GLU A 104 5.98 5.51 20.33
C GLU A 104 6.63 4.19 20.77
N LYS A 105 6.31 3.70 21.97
CA LYS A 105 6.80 2.41 22.45
C LYS A 105 6.37 1.24 21.57
N PHE A 106 5.14 1.26 21.08
CA PHE A 106 4.65 0.25 20.15
C PHE A 106 5.43 0.27 18.84
N CYS A 107 5.67 1.46 18.26
CA CYS A 107 6.47 1.64 17.05
C CYS A 107 7.93 1.17 17.24
N GLU A 108 8.56 1.50 18.36
CA GLU A 108 9.93 1.04 18.70
C GLU A 108 10.01 -0.48 18.81
N GLN A 109 9.03 -1.11 19.45
CA GLN A 109 8.96 -2.57 19.55
C GLN A 109 8.81 -3.22 18.19
N ARG A 110 7.93 -2.68 17.33
CA ARG A 110 7.76 -3.14 15.96
C ARG A 110 9.04 -2.97 15.14
N ALA A 111 9.68 -1.81 15.20
CA ALA A 111 10.96 -1.55 14.51
C ALA A 111 12.04 -2.54 14.95
N THR A 112 12.14 -2.81 16.25
CA THR A 112 13.08 -3.79 16.82
C THR A 112 12.77 -5.21 16.33
N TYR A 113 11.50 -5.57 16.25
CA TYR A 113 11.10 -6.87 15.71
C TYR A 113 11.48 -6.99 14.23
N LEU A 114 11.11 -5.99 13.41
CA LEU A 114 11.38 -5.99 11.97
C LEU A 114 12.88 -6.01 11.64
N SER A 115 13.71 -5.32 12.41
CA SER A 115 15.16 -5.31 12.22
C SER A 115 15.81 -6.69 12.38
N ARG A 116 15.17 -7.61 13.08
CA ARG A 116 15.63 -8.99 13.30
C ARG A 116 15.09 -9.98 12.27
N GLN A 117 14.15 -9.54 11.43
CA GLN A 117 13.59 -10.41 10.40
C GLN A 117 14.54 -10.54 9.21
N PRO A 118 14.55 -11.68 8.50
CA PRO A 118 15.31 -11.81 7.28
C PRO A 118 14.83 -10.79 6.23
N VAL A 119 15.77 -10.20 5.51
CA VAL A 119 15.48 -9.27 4.43
C VAL A 119 14.73 -10.00 3.32
N ARG A 120 13.45 -9.72 3.16
CA ARG A 120 12.58 -10.33 2.12
C ARG A 120 12.54 -9.51 0.83
N ARG A 121 12.93 -8.24 0.89
CA ARG A 121 12.92 -7.34 -0.27
C ARG A 121 14.36 -7.09 -0.70
N LYS A 122 14.61 -7.31 -1.98
CA LYS A 122 15.85 -6.91 -2.65
C LYS A 122 15.49 -5.84 -3.65
N ALA A 123 16.31 -4.81 -3.77
CA ALA A 123 16.11 -3.73 -4.73
C ALA A 123 17.41 -3.52 -5.51
N ASP A 124 17.29 -3.52 -6.83
CA ASP A 124 18.37 -3.18 -7.74
C ASP A 124 17.95 -2.01 -8.63
N ILE A 125 18.91 -1.16 -8.98
CA ILE A 125 18.71 -0.07 -9.93
C ILE A 125 19.27 -0.51 -11.26
N LEU A 126 18.40 -0.73 -12.24
CA LEU A 126 18.81 -1.06 -13.60
C LEU A 126 19.18 0.21 -14.35
N ALA A 127 20.42 0.28 -14.82
CA ALA A 127 20.88 1.39 -15.66
C ALA A 127 20.30 1.28 -17.07
N PHE A 128 19.39 2.20 -17.42
CA PHE A 128 18.82 2.29 -18.75
C PHE A 128 19.52 3.41 -19.56
N LYS A 129 20.41 3.04 -20.47
CA LYS A 129 21.19 3.97 -21.29
C LYS A 129 20.50 4.25 -22.62
N SER A 130 19.39 4.98 -22.60
CA SER A 130 18.72 5.44 -23.80
C SER A 130 17.99 6.76 -23.53
N GLN A 131 18.07 7.70 -24.47
CA GLN A 131 17.31 8.96 -24.37
C GLN A 131 16.09 8.87 -25.28
N TYR A 132 14.97 9.36 -24.77
CA TYR A 132 13.74 9.48 -25.53
C TYR A 132 13.82 10.67 -26.49
N THR A 133 13.58 10.42 -27.80
CA THR A 133 13.32 11.46 -28.79
C THR A 133 12.12 11.02 -29.62
N LYS A 134 11.31 11.98 -30.11
CA LYS A 134 10.06 11.64 -30.83
C LYS A 134 10.31 10.82 -32.10
N ASP A 135 11.36 11.10 -32.81
CA ASP A 135 11.79 10.42 -34.04
C ASP A 135 12.28 8.98 -33.78
N LYS A 136 12.76 8.68 -32.58
CA LYS A 136 13.25 7.34 -32.14
C LYS A 136 12.38 6.67 -31.11
N ALA A 137 11.14 7.12 -30.96
CA ALA A 137 10.24 6.57 -29.95
C ALA A 137 10.03 5.04 -30.07
N PRO A 138 9.82 4.44 -31.25
CA PRO A 138 9.69 3.00 -31.38
C PRO A 138 10.91 2.23 -30.87
N GLN A 139 12.11 2.67 -31.22
CA GLN A 139 13.38 2.05 -30.79
C GLN A 139 13.58 2.19 -29.28
N PHE A 140 13.20 3.35 -28.71
CA PHE A 140 13.23 3.56 -27.27
C PHE A 140 12.32 2.59 -26.51
N TYR A 141 11.06 2.45 -26.94
CA TYR A 141 10.11 1.55 -26.29
C TYR A 141 10.48 0.08 -26.50
N SER A 142 10.98 -0.32 -27.65
CA SER A 142 11.49 -1.67 -27.89
C SER A 142 12.65 -2.02 -26.95
N LYS A 143 13.63 -1.11 -26.81
CA LYS A 143 14.74 -1.30 -25.91
C LYS A 143 14.30 -1.35 -24.43
N LEU A 144 13.33 -0.52 -24.04
CA LEU A 144 12.77 -0.54 -22.69
C LEU A 144 12.03 -1.86 -22.42
N ALA A 145 11.22 -2.33 -23.37
CA ALA A 145 10.53 -3.61 -23.26
C ALA A 145 11.51 -4.78 -23.11
N GLN A 146 12.61 -4.79 -23.89
CA GLN A 146 13.65 -5.82 -23.74
C GLN A 146 14.27 -5.76 -22.34
N THR A 147 14.63 -4.58 -21.85
CA THR A 147 15.19 -4.42 -20.50
C THR A 147 14.25 -4.94 -19.40
N LEU A 148 12.94 -4.70 -19.56
CA LEU A 148 11.93 -5.20 -18.61
C LEU A 148 11.80 -6.72 -18.67
N ILE A 149 11.86 -7.33 -19.85
CA ILE A 149 11.84 -8.79 -20.02
C ILE A 149 13.10 -9.42 -19.43
N ASP A 150 14.27 -8.89 -19.77
CA ASP A 150 15.56 -9.39 -19.23
C ASP A 150 15.55 -9.35 -17.70
N ALA A 151 15.04 -8.27 -17.11
CA ALA A 151 14.91 -8.14 -15.67
C ALA A 151 13.89 -9.14 -15.09
N ALA A 152 12.78 -9.38 -15.77
CA ALA A 152 11.77 -10.32 -15.31
C ALA A 152 12.28 -11.76 -15.35
N VAL A 153 13.03 -12.13 -16.40
CA VAL A 153 13.69 -13.45 -16.52
C VAL A 153 14.74 -13.61 -15.44
N ASP A 154 15.61 -12.62 -15.23
CA ASP A 154 16.65 -12.65 -14.19
C ASP A 154 16.04 -12.80 -12.78
N LEU A 155 14.93 -12.11 -12.50
CA LEU A 155 14.20 -12.26 -11.25
C LEU A 155 13.56 -13.66 -11.12
N HIS A 156 13.03 -14.21 -12.22
CA HIS A 156 12.50 -15.56 -12.24
C HIS A 156 13.58 -16.58 -11.92
N ASP A 157 14.70 -16.51 -12.60
CA ASP A 157 15.81 -17.46 -12.42
C ASP A 157 16.38 -17.45 -11.00
N LYS A 158 16.46 -16.26 -10.39
CA LYS A 158 17.04 -16.09 -9.05
C LYS A 158 16.06 -16.32 -7.89
N HIS A 159 14.77 -16.11 -8.13
CA HIS A 159 13.78 -15.96 -7.05
C HIS A 159 12.44 -16.63 -7.31
N HIS A 160 12.33 -17.58 -8.25
CA HIS A 160 11.08 -18.33 -8.43
C HIS A 160 10.76 -19.12 -7.16
N GLU A 161 9.54 -19.02 -6.68
CA GLU A 161 9.08 -19.71 -5.46
C GLU A 161 7.91 -20.65 -5.73
N THR A 162 7.32 -20.59 -6.92
CA THR A 162 6.08 -21.30 -7.20
C THR A 162 6.31 -22.40 -8.23
N VAL A 163 5.94 -23.63 -7.86
CA VAL A 163 5.88 -24.76 -8.78
C VAL A 163 4.43 -25.03 -9.13
N LEU A 164 4.08 -24.83 -10.40
CA LEU A 164 2.75 -25.18 -10.90
C LEU A 164 2.74 -26.62 -11.38
N HIS A 165 1.86 -27.44 -10.80
CA HIS A 165 1.64 -28.83 -11.22
C HIS A 165 0.48 -28.92 -12.21
N ASN A 166 0.76 -29.32 -13.42
CA ASN A 166 -0.29 -29.62 -14.38
C ASN A 166 -0.78 -31.05 -14.15
N LYS A 167 -1.97 -31.19 -13.57
CA LYS A 167 -2.59 -32.49 -13.26
C LYS A 167 -2.88 -33.35 -14.49
N LYS A 168 -3.02 -32.75 -15.69
CA LYS A 168 -3.32 -33.46 -16.93
C LYS A 168 -2.08 -34.07 -17.59
N SER A 169 -0.95 -33.36 -17.54
CA SER A 169 0.30 -33.78 -18.17
C SER A 169 1.34 -34.34 -17.19
N ASN A 170 1.03 -34.33 -15.90
CA ASN A 170 1.96 -34.70 -14.81
C ASN A 170 3.32 -33.99 -14.89
N THR A 171 3.31 -32.77 -15.41
CA THR A 171 4.49 -31.89 -15.52
C THR A 171 4.46 -30.81 -14.48
N SER A 172 5.63 -30.42 -14.00
CA SER A 172 5.80 -29.31 -13.08
C SER A 172 6.51 -28.18 -13.82
N VAL A 173 5.99 -26.97 -13.71
CA VAL A 173 6.55 -25.76 -14.32
C VAL A 173 6.84 -24.75 -13.22
N LEU A 174 8.02 -24.15 -13.28
CA LEU A 174 8.36 -23.02 -12.42
C LEU A 174 7.62 -21.77 -12.91
N ALA A 175 6.99 -21.05 -12.02
CA ALA A 175 6.24 -19.85 -12.35
C ALA A 175 6.58 -18.70 -11.42
N SER A 176 6.59 -17.49 -11.97
CA SER A 176 6.68 -16.25 -11.21
C SER A 176 5.62 -15.27 -11.67
N ILE A 177 5.11 -14.48 -10.75
CA ILE A 177 4.17 -13.38 -11.05
C ILE A 177 4.89 -12.08 -10.73
N GLY A 178 4.99 -11.20 -11.71
CA GLY A 178 5.62 -9.89 -11.59
C GLY A 178 4.65 -8.75 -11.86
N LEU A 179 4.89 -7.59 -11.26
CA LEU A 179 4.16 -6.35 -11.51
C LEU A 179 5.12 -5.30 -12.05
N ILE A 180 4.84 -4.78 -13.26
CA ILE A 180 5.52 -3.63 -13.82
C ILE A 180 4.65 -2.40 -13.59
N ARG A 181 5.13 -1.48 -12.72
CA ARG A 181 4.42 -0.25 -12.40
C ARG A 181 4.99 0.91 -13.21
N ILE A 182 4.14 1.56 -13.99
CA ILE A 182 4.51 2.71 -14.84
C ILE A 182 3.71 3.91 -14.38
N ALA A 183 4.40 5.00 -14.01
CA ALA A 183 3.79 6.18 -13.42
C ALA A 183 2.87 6.96 -14.40
N ASN A 184 3.12 6.89 -15.73
CA ASN A 184 2.36 7.64 -16.72
C ASN A 184 1.58 6.72 -17.65
N ILE A 185 0.24 6.84 -17.63
CA ILE A 185 -0.68 6.05 -18.46
C ILE A 185 -0.41 6.22 -19.96
N THR A 186 0.01 7.41 -20.41
CA THR A 186 0.29 7.67 -21.84
C THR A 186 1.40 6.76 -22.37
N ASN A 187 2.39 6.46 -21.55
CA ASN A 187 3.52 5.62 -21.93
C ASN A 187 3.23 4.12 -21.78
N ILE A 188 2.25 3.75 -20.95
CA ILE A 188 1.95 2.33 -20.67
C ILE A 188 1.50 1.60 -21.94
N ASN A 189 0.68 2.24 -22.77
CA ASN A 189 0.20 1.64 -24.01
C ASN A 189 1.34 1.35 -24.99
N SER A 190 2.28 2.29 -25.14
CA SER A 190 3.44 2.12 -26.02
C SER A 190 4.34 0.97 -25.58
N ILE A 191 4.54 0.83 -24.26
CA ILE A 191 5.33 -0.27 -23.68
C ILE A 191 4.59 -1.60 -23.79
N ALA A 192 3.30 -1.62 -23.44
CA ALA A 192 2.48 -2.82 -23.52
C ALA A 192 2.41 -3.38 -24.93
N MET A 193 2.25 -2.51 -25.95
CA MET A 193 2.26 -2.94 -27.35
C MET A 193 3.58 -3.58 -27.76
N GLN A 194 4.73 -3.13 -27.25
CA GLN A 194 6.01 -3.78 -27.52
C GLN A 194 6.13 -5.14 -26.79
N LEU A 195 5.59 -5.25 -25.60
CA LEU A 195 5.57 -6.50 -24.84
C LEU A 195 4.61 -7.54 -25.45
N PHE A 196 3.46 -7.11 -26.00
CA PHE A 196 2.50 -8.00 -26.70
C PHE A 196 2.98 -8.45 -28.09
N ASN A 197 3.63 -7.55 -28.80
CA ASN A 197 4.11 -7.79 -30.15
C ASN A 197 5.52 -8.40 -30.14
N ALA A 198 5.72 -9.58 -29.70
CA ALA A 198 7.02 -10.26 -29.54
C ALA A 198 8.05 -10.10 -30.70
N ASN A 199 7.71 -9.33 -31.75
CA ASN A 199 8.56 -8.96 -32.87
C ASN A 199 9.61 -7.92 -32.45
N GLY A 200 10.79 -8.39 -32.07
CA GLY A 200 11.92 -7.54 -31.68
C GLY A 200 12.32 -7.63 -30.22
N VAL A 201 11.68 -8.52 -29.46
CA VAL A 201 12.08 -8.85 -28.09
C VAL A 201 12.54 -10.32 -28.06
N SER A 202 13.73 -10.55 -27.55
CA SER A 202 14.28 -11.89 -27.39
C SER A 202 13.81 -12.48 -26.06
N ILE A 203 13.19 -13.67 -26.11
CA ILE A 203 12.78 -14.45 -24.94
C ILE A 203 13.52 -15.79 -24.99
N PRO A 204 14.02 -16.32 -23.86
CA PRO A 204 14.64 -17.65 -23.81
C PRO A 204 13.69 -18.73 -24.35
N GLU A 205 14.23 -19.73 -25.06
CA GLU A 205 13.41 -20.77 -25.76
C GLU A 205 12.46 -21.54 -24.85
N ASP A 206 12.87 -21.79 -23.60
CA ASP A 206 12.07 -22.54 -22.61
C ASP A 206 11.19 -21.65 -21.72
N THR A 207 11.02 -20.38 -22.07
CA THR A 207 10.29 -19.41 -21.25
C THR A 207 9.02 -18.93 -21.95
N ILE A 208 7.89 -18.98 -21.23
CA ILE A 208 6.63 -18.39 -21.69
C ILE A 208 6.31 -17.18 -20.81
N ILE A 209 6.10 -16.04 -21.44
CA ILE A 209 5.73 -14.80 -20.77
C ILE A 209 4.29 -14.43 -21.12
N HIS A 210 3.44 -14.37 -20.09
CA HIS A 210 2.10 -13.83 -20.22
C HIS A 210 2.08 -12.38 -19.74
N VAL A 211 1.59 -11.49 -20.55
CA VAL A 211 1.50 -10.06 -20.24
C VAL A 211 0.04 -9.64 -20.19
N ALA A 212 -0.34 -8.93 -19.13
CA ALA A 212 -1.63 -8.25 -19.03
C ALA A 212 -1.38 -6.77 -18.73
N CYS A 213 -2.10 -5.89 -19.40
CA CYS A 213 -2.03 -4.46 -19.17
C CYS A 213 -3.32 -3.97 -18.51
N TYR A 214 -3.18 -3.27 -17.39
CA TYR A 214 -4.30 -2.73 -16.65
C TYR A 214 -4.06 -1.26 -16.31
N HIS A 215 -5.02 -0.38 -16.62
CA HIS A 215 -4.95 1.04 -16.28
C HIS A 215 -6.33 1.68 -16.09
N ALA A 216 -6.38 2.83 -15.41
CA ALA A 216 -7.62 3.49 -15.00
C ALA A 216 -8.52 3.95 -16.18
N LYS A 217 -7.95 4.13 -17.37
CA LYS A 217 -8.71 4.53 -18.59
C LYS A 217 -9.32 3.34 -19.35
N GLN A 218 -9.11 2.10 -18.90
CA GLN A 218 -9.79 0.95 -19.49
C GLN A 218 -11.29 0.98 -19.21
N LEU A 219 -12.09 0.53 -20.17
CA LEU A 219 -13.54 0.38 -19.99
C LEU A 219 -13.83 -0.62 -18.87
N LEU A 220 -14.84 -0.34 -18.04
CA LEU A 220 -15.21 -1.18 -16.89
C LEU A 220 -15.49 -2.64 -17.30
N LEU A 221 -16.07 -2.86 -18.48
CA LEU A 221 -16.32 -4.21 -19.04
C LEU A 221 -15.03 -5.03 -19.23
N LEU A 222 -13.92 -4.38 -19.62
CA LEU A 222 -12.63 -5.04 -19.81
C LEU A 222 -11.83 -5.15 -18.50
N ARG A 223 -12.28 -4.49 -17.43
CA ARG A 223 -11.63 -4.56 -16.12
C ARG A 223 -12.09 -5.77 -15.30
N ASN A 224 -13.21 -6.36 -15.64
CA ASN A 224 -13.86 -7.46 -14.92
C ASN A 224 -13.85 -8.79 -15.72
N SER A 225 -13.20 -8.81 -16.87
CA SER A 225 -12.95 -10.03 -17.67
C SER A 225 -11.57 -10.61 -17.35
#